data_1fdcee30ef88f6477db938f989e21229
#
_entry.id   1fdcee30ef88f6477db938f989e21229
#
_cell.length_a   1.000
_cell.length_b   1.000
_cell.length_c   1.000
_cell.angle_alpha   90.00
_cell.angle_beta   90.00
_cell.angle_gamma   90.00
#
_symmetry.space_group_name_H-M   'P 1'
#
loop_
_entity.id
_entity.type
_entity.pdbx_description
1 polymer ?
#
loop_
_entity_poly.entity_id
_entity_poly.type
_entity_poly.pdbx_seq_one_letter_code
_entity_poly.pdbx_strand_id
1 'polypeptide(L)'
;YLFSKKSTHAINVISLISVLGVSVATMALVVVLSGFNGFSDLVASFFTNFDPQIKIEAAKGKAMSANDPLLLKVKKLPSVEVATECVEDQALAIYHDKQAMVNVKGVEDNFDSLTHISNILYGEGDFRLHTANLQYGVLGIRLAQDLGTGVAWPDYLHIYAPQREGQYDASDPTNAFVKDSLISPGVLFQVKQMKYDKGYIITSLEFARRIFNRQGEMTSLELRMKPGVDIDKAKDEIQTLLGDKYKVLDRYEQQADTFN
;
A
#
# COMPACT_ATOMS: atom_id res chain seq x y z
N TYR A 1 41.84 3.98 42.46
CA TYR A 1 41.12 4.82 43.46
C TYR A 1 39.77 4.26 43.89
N LEU A 2 39.19 3.25 43.24
CA LEU A 2 37.89 2.66 43.58
C LEU A 2 37.93 1.66 44.75
N PHE A 3 39.12 1.16 45.15
CA PHE A 3 39.30 0.26 46.30
C PHE A 3 40.46 0.73 47.15
N SER A 4 40.15 1.27 48.33
CA SER A 4 41.19 1.65 49.33
C SER A 4 41.59 0.46 50.18
N LYS A 5 42.93 0.24 50.35
CA LYS A 5 43.54 -0.90 51.06
C LYS A 5 43.60 -0.72 52.56
N LYS A 6 43.12 0.41 53.10
CA LYS A 6 43.14 0.70 54.57
C LYS A 6 41.71 1.06 55.05
N SER A 7 41.18 0.15 55.85
CA SER A 7 40.30 0.38 56.99
C SER A 7 39.12 1.38 56.86
N THR A 8 38.35 1.38 55.76
CA THR A 8 37.04 2.03 55.78
C THR A 8 36.07 1.20 55.00
N HIS A 9 35.53 0.15 55.67
CA HIS A 9 34.46 -0.68 55.13
C HIS A 9 33.29 0.15 54.62
N ALA A 10 33.00 1.29 55.27
CA ALA A 10 31.92 2.19 54.90
C ALA A 10 32.12 2.82 53.48
N ILE A 11 33.33 3.28 53.14
CA ILE A 11 33.63 3.90 51.84
C ILE A 11 33.51 2.88 50.71
N ASN A 12 34.02 1.65 50.95
CA ASN A 12 33.93 0.59 49.96
C ASN A 12 32.48 0.14 49.72
N VAL A 13 31.66 0.10 50.79
CA VAL A 13 30.22 -0.22 50.67
C VAL A 13 29.47 0.89 49.90
N ILE A 14 29.73 2.15 50.20
CA ILE A 14 29.14 3.28 49.46
C ILE A 14 29.52 3.24 47.98
N SER A 15 30.81 2.99 47.68
CA SER A 15 31.29 2.88 46.31
C SER A 15 30.64 1.71 45.57
N LEU A 16 30.47 0.57 46.24
CA LEU A 16 29.84 -0.61 45.66
C LEU A 16 28.32 -0.34 45.35
N ILE A 17 27.61 0.30 46.29
CA ILE A 17 26.22 0.67 46.11
C ILE A 17 26.07 1.65 44.93
N SER A 18 26.97 2.64 44.84
CA SER A 18 26.96 3.61 43.74
C SER A 18 27.22 2.96 42.39
N VAL A 19 28.18 2.04 42.29
CA VAL A 19 28.46 1.30 41.05
C VAL A 19 27.29 0.42 40.69
N LEU A 20 26.68 -0.30 41.63
CA LEU A 20 25.50 -1.11 41.39
C LEU A 20 24.32 -0.24 40.95
N GLY A 21 24.08 0.89 41.59
CA GLY A 21 23.00 1.83 41.23
C GLY A 21 23.15 2.36 39.80
N VAL A 22 24.35 2.80 39.43
CA VAL A 22 24.63 3.27 38.07
C VAL A 22 24.49 2.13 37.05
N SER A 23 25.01 0.93 37.40
CA SER A 23 24.89 -0.23 36.50
C SER A 23 23.47 -0.63 36.23
N VAL A 24 22.62 -0.68 37.28
CA VAL A 24 21.20 -0.98 37.13
C VAL A 24 20.46 0.09 36.33
N ALA A 25 20.73 1.36 36.60
CA ALA A 25 20.15 2.48 35.88
C ALA A 25 20.53 2.45 34.37
N THR A 26 21.82 2.20 34.08
CA THR A 26 22.28 2.09 32.69
C THR A 26 21.67 0.87 31.99
N MET A 27 21.60 -0.28 32.67
CA MET A 27 20.95 -1.47 32.12
C MET A 27 19.48 -1.20 31.80
N ALA A 28 18.74 -0.58 32.72
CA ALA A 28 17.34 -0.23 32.49
C ALA A 28 17.17 0.70 31.29
N LEU A 29 18.03 1.71 31.15
CA LEU A 29 18.00 2.64 30.01
C LEU A 29 18.25 1.90 28.68
N VAL A 30 19.27 1.02 28.64
CA VAL A 30 19.58 0.24 27.43
C VAL A 30 18.42 -0.68 27.05
N VAL A 31 17.80 -1.35 28.03
CA VAL A 31 16.64 -2.22 27.76
C VAL A 31 15.46 -1.42 27.20
N VAL A 32 15.16 -0.25 27.80
CA VAL A 32 14.06 0.61 27.31
C VAL A 32 14.35 1.12 25.90
N LEU A 33 15.56 1.63 25.63
CA LEU A 33 15.95 2.10 24.29
C LEU A 33 15.95 0.97 23.27
N SER A 34 16.44 -0.22 23.62
CA SER A 34 16.41 -1.39 22.74
C SER A 34 14.99 -1.83 22.42
N GLY A 35 14.12 -1.84 23.43
CA GLY A 35 12.68 -2.13 23.24
C GLY A 35 12.00 -1.11 22.34
N PHE A 36 12.27 0.18 22.53
CA PHE A 36 11.74 1.25 21.71
C PHE A 36 12.22 1.18 20.25
N ASN A 37 13.53 0.94 20.05
CA ASN A 37 14.07 0.76 18.70
C ASN A 37 13.46 -0.46 18.01
N GLY A 38 13.36 -1.60 18.70
CA GLY A 38 12.72 -2.79 18.15
C GLY A 38 11.24 -2.58 17.81
N PHE A 39 10.52 -1.80 18.62
CA PHE A 39 9.15 -1.41 18.32
C PHE A 39 9.06 -0.48 17.10
N SER A 40 9.97 0.49 16.99
CA SER A 40 10.04 1.38 15.83
C SER A 40 10.34 0.62 14.55
N ASP A 41 11.24 -0.35 14.58
CA ASP A 41 11.54 -1.23 13.44
C ASP A 41 10.34 -2.11 13.07
N LEU A 42 9.61 -2.61 14.07
CA LEU A 42 8.36 -3.35 13.85
C LEU A 42 7.33 -2.46 13.15
N VAL A 43 7.09 -1.25 13.65
CA VAL A 43 6.16 -0.29 13.04
C VAL A 43 6.60 0.06 11.61
N ALA A 44 7.89 0.30 11.39
CA ALA A 44 8.43 0.56 10.06
C ALA A 44 8.21 -0.62 9.10
N SER A 45 8.20 -1.86 9.60
CA SER A 45 7.94 -3.05 8.80
C SER A 45 6.49 -3.17 8.31
N PHE A 46 5.55 -2.46 8.93
CA PHE A 46 4.18 -2.35 8.45
C PHE A 46 4.06 -1.43 7.23
N PHE A 47 5.02 -0.53 7.03
CA PHE A 47 5.06 0.31 5.83
C PHE A 47 5.70 -0.47 4.69
N THR A 48 4.90 -0.73 3.70
CA THR A 48 5.30 -1.55 2.57
C THR A 48 5.61 -0.69 1.34
N ASN A 49 6.31 -1.28 0.38
CA ASN A 49 6.46 -0.69 -0.95
C ASN A 49 5.12 -0.65 -1.72
N PHE A 50 4.04 -1.14 -1.13
CA PHE A 50 2.71 -1.10 -1.74
C PHE A 50 1.95 0.18 -1.37
N ASP A 51 2.21 0.75 -0.18
CA ASP A 51 1.51 1.93 0.33
C ASP A 51 2.23 3.22 -0.09
N PRO A 52 1.53 4.19 -0.72
CA PRO A 52 2.12 5.48 -1.08
C PRO A 52 2.45 6.32 0.17
N GLN A 53 3.31 7.33 0.02
CA GLN A 53 3.62 8.25 1.12
C GLN A 53 2.41 9.11 1.51
N ILE A 54 1.67 9.58 0.51
CA ILE A 54 0.42 10.33 0.69
C ILE A 54 -0.62 9.75 -0.27
N LYS A 55 -1.83 9.53 0.24
CA LYS A 55 -3.00 9.08 -0.52
C LYS A 55 -4.11 10.12 -0.38
N ILE A 56 -4.69 10.53 -1.49
CA ILE A 56 -5.81 11.46 -1.53
C ILE A 56 -7.05 10.71 -2.00
N GLU A 57 -8.12 10.82 -1.23
CA GLU A 57 -9.40 10.20 -1.49
C GLU A 57 -10.55 11.21 -1.41
N ALA A 58 -11.70 10.88 -1.98
CA ALA A 58 -12.90 11.71 -1.80
C ALA A 58 -13.36 11.70 -0.34
N ALA A 59 -13.68 12.86 0.23
CA ALA A 59 -14.24 12.93 1.57
C ALA A 59 -15.64 12.30 1.66
N LYS A 60 -16.37 12.28 0.53
CA LYS A 60 -17.69 11.64 0.39
C LYS A 60 -17.74 10.84 -0.90
N GLY A 61 -18.18 9.60 -0.80
CA GLY A 61 -18.24 8.68 -1.94
C GLY A 61 -16.91 7.97 -2.19
N LYS A 62 -16.79 7.30 -3.34
CA LYS A 62 -15.60 6.49 -3.69
C LYS A 62 -14.83 7.02 -4.89
N ALA A 63 -15.35 8.01 -5.62
CA ALA A 63 -14.76 8.46 -6.88
C ALA A 63 -14.51 9.95 -6.91
N MET A 64 -13.46 10.31 -7.60
CA MET A 64 -13.01 11.67 -7.87
C MET A 64 -12.84 11.85 -9.38
N SER A 65 -13.14 13.05 -9.89
CA SER A 65 -12.85 13.35 -11.29
C SER A 65 -11.34 13.50 -11.51
N ALA A 66 -10.80 12.80 -12.49
CA ALA A 66 -9.39 12.92 -12.88
C ALA A 66 -9.04 14.35 -13.38
N ASN A 67 -10.04 15.09 -13.86
CA ASN A 67 -9.88 16.45 -14.38
C ASN A 67 -10.18 17.54 -13.34
N ASP A 68 -10.31 17.21 -12.05
CA ASP A 68 -10.54 18.24 -11.01
C ASP A 68 -9.36 19.22 -10.94
N PRO A 69 -9.60 20.53 -11.08
CA PRO A 69 -8.53 21.54 -11.09
C PRO A 69 -7.67 21.55 -9.82
N LEU A 70 -8.24 21.17 -8.67
CA LEU A 70 -7.50 21.10 -7.39
C LEU A 70 -6.51 19.94 -7.41
N LEU A 71 -6.95 18.76 -7.87
CA LEU A 71 -6.09 17.60 -7.98
C LEU A 71 -4.99 17.79 -9.04
N LEU A 72 -5.30 18.48 -10.15
CA LEU A 72 -4.31 18.86 -11.15
C LEU A 72 -3.27 19.84 -10.61
N LYS A 73 -3.65 20.75 -9.68
CA LYS A 73 -2.69 21.61 -8.99
C LYS A 73 -1.79 20.80 -8.05
N VAL A 74 -2.33 19.84 -7.29
CA VAL A 74 -1.52 18.98 -6.43
C VAL A 74 -0.46 18.21 -7.21
N LYS A 75 -0.83 17.63 -8.36
CA LYS A 75 0.13 16.92 -9.23
C LYS A 75 1.32 17.79 -9.69
N LYS A 76 1.13 19.11 -9.71
CA LYS A 76 2.15 20.10 -10.17
C LYS A 76 2.91 20.75 -9.02
N LEU A 77 2.65 20.37 -7.76
CA LEU A 77 3.39 20.95 -6.63
C LEU A 77 4.88 20.63 -6.72
N PRO A 78 5.76 21.61 -6.42
CA PRO A 78 7.21 21.41 -6.48
C PRO A 78 7.73 20.32 -5.52
N SER A 79 7.00 20.06 -4.44
CA SER A 79 7.29 19.04 -3.43
C SER A 79 6.96 17.62 -3.88
N VAL A 80 6.08 17.45 -4.88
CA VAL A 80 5.70 16.15 -5.44
C VAL A 80 6.76 15.67 -6.42
N GLU A 81 7.19 14.41 -6.27
CA GLU A 81 8.08 13.72 -7.19
C GLU A 81 7.29 12.93 -8.23
N VAL A 82 6.35 12.09 -7.75
CA VAL A 82 5.49 11.24 -8.58
C VAL A 82 4.06 11.35 -8.09
N ALA A 83 3.13 11.48 -9.01
CA ALA A 83 1.70 11.40 -8.76
C ALA A 83 1.10 10.33 -9.69
N THR A 84 0.31 9.42 -9.11
CA THR A 84 -0.30 8.29 -9.83
C THR A 84 -1.78 8.24 -9.55
N GLU A 85 -2.59 8.21 -10.62
CA GLU A 85 -4.02 7.96 -10.50
C GLU A 85 -4.27 6.47 -10.28
N CYS A 86 -5.17 6.15 -9.36
CA CYS A 86 -5.55 4.79 -9.08
C CYS A 86 -7.07 4.62 -9.12
N VAL A 87 -7.51 3.46 -9.62
CA VAL A 87 -8.88 2.97 -9.48
C VAL A 87 -8.82 1.64 -8.77
N GLU A 88 -9.44 1.58 -7.60
CA GLU A 88 -9.48 0.37 -6.78
C GLU A 88 -10.93 0.04 -6.39
N ASP A 89 -11.35 -1.20 -6.68
CA ASP A 89 -12.63 -1.72 -6.23
C ASP A 89 -12.60 -3.25 -6.16
N GLN A 90 -13.62 -3.83 -5.53
CA GLN A 90 -13.73 -5.28 -5.36
C GLN A 90 -14.29 -5.94 -6.61
N ALA A 91 -13.75 -7.11 -6.92
CA ALA A 91 -14.17 -7.96 -8.02
C ALA A 91 -14.03 -9.44 -7.64
N LEU A 92 -14.68 -10.31 -8.40
CA LEU A 92 -14.49 -11.75 -8.33
C LEU A 92 -13.48 -12.16 -9.40
N ALA A 93 -12.37 -12.76 -8.98
CA ALA A 93 -11.38 -13.37 -9.87
C ALA A 93 -11.67 -14.87 -10.00
N ILE A 94 -11.70 -15.37 -11.24
CA ILE A 94 -11.94 -16.79 -11.55
C ILE A 94 -10.83 -17.29 -12.47
N TYR A 95 -10.18 -18.36 -12.03
CA TYR A 95 -9.19 -19.07 -12.83
C TYR A 95 -9.51 -20.57 -12.80
N HIS A 96 -9.90 -21.14 -13.95
CA HIS A 96 -10.46 -22.49 -14.06
C HIS A 96 -11.66 -22.70 -13.12
N ASP A 97 -11.55 -23.64 -12.21
CA ASP A 97 -12.56 -24.00 -11.19
C ASP A 97 -12.41 -23.25 -9.86
N LYS A 98 -11.38 -22.40 -9.74
CA LYS A 98 -11.09 -21.64 -8.51
C LYS A 98 -11.52 -20.20 -8.63
N GLN A 99 -12.00 -19.66 -7.52
CA GLN A 99 -12.45 -18.28 -7.44
C GLN A 99 -12.03 -17.62 -6.14
N ALA A 100 -11.82 -16.30 -6.18
CA ALA A 100 -11.48 -15.47 -5.02
C ALA A 100 -12.08 -14.08 -5.16
N MET A 101 -12.56 -13.52 -4.05
CA MET A 101 -12.85 -12.09 -3.97
C MET A 101 -11.56 -11.32 -3.82
N VAL A 102 -11.35 -10.32 -4.65
CA VAL A 102 -10.11 -9.55 -4.74
C VAL A 102 -10.38 -8.07 -4.84
N ASN A 103 -9.41 -7.26 -4.42
CA ASN A 103 -9.33 -5.85 -4.77
C ASN A 103 -8.50 -5.74 -6.05
N VAL A 104 -9.10 -5.23 -7.11
CA VAL A 104 -8.38 -4.92 -8.35
C VAL A 104 -7.95 -3.46 -8.28
N LYS A 105 -6.64 -3.25 -8.25
CA LYS A 105 -6.01 -1.93 -8.21
C LYS A 105 -5.43 -1.62 -9.58
N GLY A 106 -6.13 -0.76 -10.33
CA GLY A 106 -5.63 -0.20 -11.58
C GLY A 106 -4.78 1.02 -11.33
N VAL A 107 -3.59 1.05 -11.91
CA VAL A 107 -2.59 2.10 -11.69
C VAL A 107 -2.00 2.58 -13.02
N GLU A 108 -1.44 3.79 -13.02
CA GLU A 108 -0.70 4.31 -14.16
C GLU A 108 0.68 3.62 -14.30
N ASP A 109 1.31 3.74 -15.47
CA ASP A 109 2.60 3.10 -15.77
C ASP A 109 3.76 3.60 -14.89
N ASN A 110 3.59 4.76 -14.26
CA ASN A 110 4.58 5.33 -13.33
C ASN A 110 4.50 4.74 -11.90
N PHE A 111 3.65 3.74 -11.66
CA PHE A 111 3.43 3.16 -10.33
C PHE A 111 4.71 2.57 -9.72
N ASP A 112 5.61 2.01 -10.52
CA ASP A 112 6.91 1.54 -10.01
C ASP A 112 7.78 2.70 -9.50
N SER A 113 7.73 3.85 -10.18
CA SER A 113 8.41 5.06 -9.69
C SER A 113 7.80 5.60 -8.38
N LEU A 114 6.49 5.38 -8.15
CA LEU A 114 5.81 5.76 -6.93
C LEU A 114 6.21 4.88 -5.74
N THR A 115 6.16 3.54 -5.91
CA THR A 115 6.19 2.57 -4.82
C THR A 115 7.46 1.73 -4.77
N HIS A 116 8.24 1.66 -5.87
CA HIS A 116 9.31 0.68 -6.08
C HIS A 116 8.80 -0.77 -5.96
N ILE A 117 7.63 -1.03 -6.56
CA ILE A 117 7.00 -2.36 -6.56
C ILE A 117 7.94 -3.43 -7.11
N SER A 118 8.81 -3.08 -8.05
CA SER A 118 9.81 -3.97 -8.63
C SER A 118 10.72 -4.63 -7.60
N ASN A 119 10.93 -4.02 -6.42
CA ASN A 119 11.74 -4.57 -5.33
C ASN A 119 11.09 -5.75 -4.59
N ILE A 120 9.77 -5.92 -4.75
CA ILE A 120 8.99 -6.97 -4.08
C ILE A 120 8.37 -7.96 -5.06
N LEU A 121 8.83 -7.95 -6.30
CA LEU A 121 8.40 -8.91 -7.32
C LEU A 121 9.12 -10.25 -7.16
N TYR A 122 8.41 -11.30 -7.50
CA TYR A 122 8.88 -12.68 -7.55
C TYR A 122 8.54 -13.28 -8.92
N GLY A 123 9.54 -13.75 -9.64
CA GLY A 123 9.40 -14.33 -10.98
C GLY A 123 10.52 -13.85 -11.92
N GLU A 124 10.47 -14.29 -13.18
CA GLU A 124 11.47 -13.96 -14.20
C GLU A 124 10.98 -12.90 -15.21
N GLY A 125 9.73 -12.45 -15.09
CA GLY A 125 9.14 -11.40 -15.92
C GLY A 125 9.40 -9.99 -15.38
N ASP A 126 8.74 -9.01 -16.01
CA ASP A 126 8.83 -7.59 -15.66
C ASP A 126 7.50 -7.07 -15.08
N PHE A 127 7.56 -5.98 -14.33
CA PHE A 127 6.37 -5.22 -13.96
C PHE A 127 5.78 -4.57 -15.20
N ARG A 128 4.84 -5.28 -15.82
CA ARG A 128 4.14 -4.84 -17.03
C ARG A 128 2.64 -4.93 -16.81
N LEU A 129 1.93 -3.85 -17.07
CA LEU A 129 0.50 -3.74 -16.84
C LEU A 129 -0.33 -3.93 -18.11
N HIS A 130 0.21 -3.56 -19.27
CA HIS A 130 -0.46 -3.72 -20.57
C HIS A 130 0.52 -3.74 -21.74
N THR A 131 0.03 -4.18 -22.89
CA THR A 131 0.58 -3.93 -24.22
C THR A 131 -0.53 -3.37 -25.09
N ALA A 132 -0.28 -3.16 -26.40
CA ALA A 132 -1.29 -2.64 -27.31
C ALA A 132 -2.63 -3.42 -27.30
N ASN A 133 -2.57 -4.76 -27.10
CA ASN A 133 -3.73 -5.64 -27.21
C ASN A 133 -3.99 -6.51 -25.98
N LEU A 134 -3.15 -6.45 -24.97
CA LEU A 134 -3.23 -7.36 -23.80
C LEU A 134 -3.16 -6.58 -22.51
N GLN A 135 -3.93 -7.04 -21.54
CA GLN A 135 -3.93 -6.51 -20.17
C GLN A 135 -3.33 -7.55 -19.23
N TYR A 136 -2.42 -7.11 -18.37
CA TYR A 136 -1.71 -7.99 -17.44
C TYR A 136 -2.22 -7.78 -16.01
N GLY A 137 -2.19 -8.88 -15.25
CA GLY A 137 -2.50 -8.86 -13.82
C GLY A 137 -1.32 -9.35 -13.00
N VAL A 138 -0.78 -8.49 -12.15
CA VAL A 138 0.23 -8.86 -11.15
C VAL A 138 -0.49 -9.24 -9.88
N LEU A 139 -0.47 -10.53 -9.52
CA LEU A 139 -1.18 -11.07 -8.36
C LEU A 139 -0.28 -11.05 -7.13
N GLY A 140 -0.91 -10.90 -5.96
CA GLY A 140 -0.24 -11.23 -4.71
C GLY A 140 0.09 -12.73 -4.63
N ILE A 141 1.23 -13.06 -4.06
CA ILE A 141 1.77 -14.44 -4.06
C ILE A 141 0.80 -15.46 -3.42
N ARG A 142 0.07 -15.09 -2.39
CA ARG A 142 -0.92 -15.96 -1.74
C ARG A 142 -2.17 -16.14 -2.58
N LEU A 143 -2.61 -15.07 -3.25
CA LEU A 143 -3.73 -15.14 -4.17
C LEU A 143 -3.43 -16.10 -5.33
N ALA A 144 -2.22 -16.00 -5.89
CA ALA A 144 -1.79 -16.91 -6.95
C ALA A 144 -1.78 -18.38 -6.50
N GLN A 145 -1.36 -18.65 -5.26
CA GLN A 145 -1.44 -19.99 -4.66
C GLN A 145 -2.88 -20.47 -4.49
N ASP A 146 -3.77 -19.62 -3.97
CA ASP A 146 -5.20 -19.95 -3.76
C ASP A 146 -5.90 -20.24 -5.10
N LEU A 147 -5.63 -19.45 -6.13
CA LEU A 147 -6.15 -19.66 -7.49
C LEU A 147 -5.44 -20.78 -8.25
N GLY A 148 -4.26 -21.22 -7.80
CA GLY A 148 -3.47 -22.25 -8.46
C GLY A 148 -2.83 -21.79 -9.78
N THR A 149 -2.59 -20.50 -9.95
CA THR A 149 -1.99 -19.93 -11.17
C THR A 149 -0.48 -20.14 -11.23
N GLY A 150 0.21 -20.12 -10.08
CA GLY A 150 1.67 -20.01 -10.04
C GLY A 150 2.16 -18.62 -10.47
N VAL A 151 3.44 -18.51 -10.84
CA VAL A 151 4.07 -17.25 -11.27
C VAL A 151 3.65 -16.87 -12.68
N ALA A 152 3.69 -17.83 -13.60
CA ALA A 152 3.24 -17.67 -14.97
C ALA A 152 2.07 -18.63 -15.21
N TRP A 153 1.00 -18.12 -15.76
CA TRP A 153 -0.16 -18.92 -16.14
C TRP A 153 -0.50 -18.72 -17.61
N PRO A 154 -0.84 -19.82 -18.35
CA PRO A 154 -1.06 -19.76 -19.79
C PRO A 154 -2.45 -19.28 -20.19
N ASP A 155 -3.44 -19.46 -19.30
CA ASP A 155 -4.84 -19.18 -19.59
C ASP A 155 -5.26 -17.80 -19.07
N TYR A 156 -6.45 -17.36 -19.44
CA TYR A 156 -7.00 -16.09 -18.99
C TYR A 156 -7.50 -16.17 -17.56
N LEU A 157 -7.12 -15.19 -16.74
CA LEU A 157 -7.74 -14.91 -15.45
C LEU A 157 -8.96 -14.01 -15.69
N HIS A 158 -10.15 -14.52 -15.43
CA HIS A 158 -11.39 -13.79 -15.63
C HIS A 158 -11.72 -12.94 -14.40
N ILE A 159 -12.02 -11.67 -14.63
CA ILE A 159 -12.41 -10.72 -13.60
C ILE A 159 -13.86 -10.34 -13.83
N TYR A 160 -14.68 -10.43 -12.77
CA TYR A 160 -16.09 -10.07 -12.78
C TYR A 160 -16.32 -8.95 -11.78
N ALA A 161 -16.73 -7.78 -12.25
CA ALA A 161 -17.09 -6.65 -11.40
C ALA A 161 -18.59 -6.39 -11.43
N PRO A 162 -19.22 -6.02 -10.30
CA PRO A 162 -20.62 -5.65 -10.29
C PRO A 162 -20.89 -4.47 -11.22
N GLN A 163 -21.92 -4.56 -12.04
CA GLN A 163 -22.35 -3.46 -12.89
C GLN A 163 -22.90 -2.33 -12.03
N ARG A 164 -22.42 -1.10 -12.21
CA ARG A 164 -22.84 0.07 -11.40
C ARG A 164 -24.07 0.75 -11.92
N GLU A 165 -24.30 0.69 -13.22
CA GLU A 165 -25.40 1.35 -13.92
C GLU A 165 -26.09 0.32 -14.82
N GLY A 166 -27.41 0.28 -14.76
CA GLY A 166 -28.23 -0.59 -15.57
C GLY A 166 -29.48 -1.06 -14.83
N GLN A 167 -30.55 -1.36 -15.58
CA GLN A 167 -31.70 -2.04 -15.00
C GLN A 167 -31.30 -3.51 -14.77
N TYR A 168 -31.50 -3.99 -13.56
CA TYR A 168 -31.42 -5.41 -13.23
C TYR A 168 -32.47 -6.16 -14.05
N ASP A 169 -32.04 -6.94 -15.03
CA ASP A 169 -32.93 -7.90 -15.66
C ASP A 169 -32.90 -9.19 -14.78
N ALA A 170 -33.99 -9.36 -14.03
CA ALA A 170 -34.16 -10.54 -13.18
C ALA A 170 -34.18 -11.86 -13.96
N SER A 171 -34.37 -11.81 -15.29
CA SER A 171 -34.38 -12.97 -16.19
C SER A 171 -32.98 -13.40 -16.64
N ASP A 172 -31.94 -12.51 -16.50
CA ASP A 172 -30.55 -12.83 -16.82
C ASP A 172 -29.59 -12.24 -15.76
N PRO A 173 -29.32 -13.00 -14.69
CA PRO A 173 -28.39 -12.57 -13.63
C PRO A 173 -26.96 -12.31 -14.12
N THR A 174 -26.58 -12.81 -15.30
CA THR A 174 -25.22 -12.62 -15.84
C THR A 174 -24.99 -11.18 -16.30
N ASN A 175 -26.04 -10.44 -16.63
CA ASN A 175 -25.98 -9.02 -16.98
C ASN A 175 -25.70 -8.10 -15.78
N ALA A 176 -25.66 -8.65 -14.55
CA ALA A 176 -25.29 -7.90 -13.35
C ALA A 176 -23.77 -7.66 -13.22
N PHE A 177 -22.97 -8.27 -14.08
CA PHE A 177 -21.50 -8.20 -13.99
C PHE A 177 -20.89 -7.76 -15.32
N VAL A 178 -19.88 -6.88 -15.21
CA VAL A 178 -18.93 -6.63 -16.29
C VAL A 178 -17.85 -7.69 -16.20
N LYS A 179 -17.53 -8.34 -17.32
CA LYS A 179 -16.50 -9.37 -17.42
C LYS A 179 -15.37 -8.89 -18.31
N ASP A 180 -14.13 -9.07 -17.85
CA ASP A 180 -12.92 -8.89 -18.66
C ASP A 180 -11.84 -9.88 -18.18
N SER A 181 -10.68 -9.91 -18.85
CA SER A 181 -9.67 -10.93 -18.59
C SER A 181 -8.26 -10.35 -18.56
N LEU A 182 -7.45 -10.92 -17.68
CA LEU A 182 -6.03 -10.60 -17.51
C LEU A 182 -5.17 -11.81 -17.88
N ILE A 183 -3.94 -11.54 -18.29
CA ILE A 183 -2.92 -12.57 -18.50
C ILE A 183 -1.73 -12.34 -17.56
N SER A 184 -0.87 -13.34 -17.43
CA SER A 184 0.32 -13.28 -16.60
C SER A 184 1.41 -12.41 -17.21
N PRO A 185 2.03 -11.50 -16.44
CA PRO A 185 3.28 -10.85 -16.84
C PRO A 185 4.53 -11.66 -16.46
N GLY A 186 4.38 -12.87 -15.86
CA GLY A 186 5.47 -13.70 -15.38
C GLY A 186 6.05 -13.28 -14.04
N VAL A 187 5.35 -12.42 -13.29
CA VAL A 187 5.73 -11.99 -11.95
C VAL A 187 4.52 -11.94 -11.01
N LEU A 188 4.79 -12.13 -9.72
CA LEU A 188 3.86 -11.94 -8.60
C LEU A 188 4.49 -10.93 -7.66
N PHE A 189 3.70 -10.24 -6.83
CA PHE A 189 4.26 -9.42 -5.76
C PHE A 189 4.14 -10.11 -4.39
N GLN A 190 5.08 -9.80 -3.50
CA GLN A 190 5.08 -10.27 -2.11
C GLN A 190 5.38 -9.12 -1.17
N VAL A 191 4.36 -8.67 -0.44
CA VAL A 191 4.46 -7.59 0.56
C VAL A 191 4.78 -8.13 1.94
N LYS A 192 4.58 -9.44 2.18
CA LYS A 192 4.61 -10.14 3.48
C LYS A 192 3.49 -9.70 4.43
N GLN A 193 2.40 -9.19 3.88
CA GLN A 193 1.16 -8.89 4.61
C GLN A 193 0.00 -9.61 3.92
N MET A 194 -0.76 -10.39 4.71
CA MET A 194 -1.85 -11.23 4.20
C MET A 194 -2.91 -10.44 3.45
N LYS A 195 -3.22 -9.23 3.87
CA LYS A 195 -4.17 -8.33 3.21
C LYS A 195 -3.82 -8.13 1.74
N TYR A 196 -2.56 -7.78 1.45
CA TYR A 196 -2.09 -7.51 0.09
C TYR A 196 -1.78 -8.81 -0.67
N ASP A 197 -1.03 -9.72 -0.05
CA ASP A 197 -0.55 -10.95 -0.69
C ASP A 197 -1.70 -11.90 -1.10
N LYS A 198 -2.84 -11.83 -0.40
CA LYS A 198 -4.02 -12.67 -0.66
C LYS A 198 -5.15 -11.93 -1.37
N GLY A 199 -5.24 -10.62 -1.21
CA GLY A 199 -6.42 -9.85 -1.57
C GLY A 199 -6.29 -8.95 -2.79
N TYR A 200 -5.11 -8.83 -3.41
CA TYR A 200 -4.91 -7.80 -4.44
C TYR A 200 -4.41 -8.34 -5.78
N ILE A 201 -4.91 -7.70 -6.84
CA ILE A 201 -4.40 -7.78 -8.21
C ILE A 201 -4.07 -6.35 -8.67
N ILE A 202 -2.84 -6.12 -9.14
CA ILE A 202 -2.43 -4.86 -9.76
C ILE A 202 -2.56 -5.01 -11.27
N THR A 203 -3.16 -4.02 -11.92
CA THR A 203 -3.35 -4.00 -13.38
C THR A 203 -3.29 -2.56 -13.89
N SER A 204 -3.49 -2.35 -15.20
CA SER A 204 -3.52 -1.01 -15.78
C SER A 204 -4.73 -0.19 -15.31
N LEU A 205 -4.54 1.13 -15.22
CA LEU A 205 -5.60 2.07 -14.92
C LEU A 205 -6.75 1.98 -15.93
N GLU A 206 -6.41 1.77 -17.21
CA GLU A 206 -7.38 1.62 -18.29
C GLU A 206 -8.28 0.39 -18.07
N PHE A 207 -7.69 -0.77 -17.74
CA PHE A 207 -8.45 -1.98 -17.43
C PHE A 207 -9.43 -1.74 -16.26
N ALA A 208 -8.93 -1.18 -15.16
CA ALA A 208 -9.75 -0.92 -13.98
C ALA A 208 -10.87 0.09 -14.27
N ARG A 209 -10.59 1.16 -15.01
CA ARG A 209 -11.61 2.11 -15.45
C ARG A 209 -12.71 1.45 -16.30
N ARG A 210 -12.31 0.53 -17.17
CA ARG A 210 -13.26 -0.17 -18.05
C ARG A 210 -14.14 -1.14 -17.25
N ILE A 211 -13.53 -1.99 -16.42
CA ILE A 211 -14.28 -3.03 -15.70
C ILE A 211 -15.19 -2.46 -14.60
N PHE A 212 -14.78 -1.36 -13.96
CA PHE A 212 -15.57 -0.71 -12.91
C PHE A 212 -16.46 0.44 -13.40
N ASN A 213 -16.55 0.65 -14.73
CA ASN A 213 -17.28 1.75 -15.34
C ASN A 213 -16.95 3.12 -14.70
N ARG A 214 -15.63 3.47 -14.67
CA ARG A 214 -15.11 4.69 -14.05
C ARG A 214 -14.29 5.54 -15.04
N GLN A 215 -14.82 5.73 -16.24
CA GLN A 215 -14.14 6.53 -17.26
C GLN A 215 -13.96 7.98 -16.80
N GLY A 216 -12.73 8.48 -16.85
CA GLY A 216 -12.38 9.83 -16.39
C GLY A 216 -12.44 10.04 -14.87
N GLU A 217 -12.58 8.96 -14.11
CA GLU A 217 -12.58 8.95 -12.66
C GLU A 217 -11.33 8.24 -12.09
N MET A 218 -11.07 8.49 -10.81
CA MET A 218 -10.12 7.76 -9.96
C MET A 218 -10.71 7.58 -8.56
N THR A 219 -10.29 6.55 -7.85
CA THR A 219 -10.67 6.33 -6.44
C THR A 219 -9.67 6.97 -5.50
N SER A 220 -8.39 7.04 -5.90
CA SER A 220 -7.34 7.72 -5.16
C SER A 220 -6.33 8.38 -6.11
N LEU A 221 -5.71 9.45 -5.62
CA LEU A 221 -4.48 10.03 -6.15
C LEU A 221 -3.37 9.72 -5.16
N GLU A 222 -2.38 8.98 -5.60
CA GLU A 222 -1.27 8.51 -4.77
C GLU A 222 -0.01 9.30 -5.09
N LEU A 223 0.68 9.78 -4.05
CA LEU A 223 1.81 10.69 -4.19
C LEU A 223 3.08 10.12 -3.54
N ARG A 224 4.19 10.37 -4.21
CA ARG A 224 5.53 10.29 -3.67
C ARG A 224 6.11 11.69 -3.60
N MET A 225 6.63 12.04 -2.44
CA MET A 225 7.27 13.34 -2.22
C MET A 225 8.75 13.26 -2.56
N LYS A 226 9.34 14.39 -2.96
CA LYS A 226 10.77 14.50 -3.22
C LYS A 226 11.59 14.19 -1.96
N PRO A 227 12.82 13.65 -2.10
CA PRO A 227 13.71 13.41 -0.98
C PRO A 227 13.92 14.67 -0.13
N GLY A 228 13.83 14.52 1.20
CA GLY A 228 14.00 15.62 2.15
C GLY A 228 12.76 16.48 2.43
N VAL A 229 11.63 16.21 1.77
CA VAL A 229 10.36 16.85 2.10
C VAL A 229 9.80 16.24 3.39
N ASP A 230 9.37 17.10 4.31
CA ASP A 230 8.66 16.73 5.53
C ASP A 230 7.22 16.31 5.14
N ILE A 231 6.88 15.04 5.33
CA ILE A 231 5.61 14.46 4.89
C ILE A 231 4.42 15.09 5.62
N ASP A 232 4.55 15.35 6.93
CA ASP A 232 3.46 15.91 7.73
C ASP A 232 3.13 17.33 7.26
N LYS A 233 4.14 18.16 7.03
CA LYS A 233 3.94 19.52 6.48
C LYS A 233 3.37 19.50 5.07
N ALA A 234 3.86 18.59 4.22
CA ALA A 234 3.34 18.45 2.86
C ALA A 234 1.87 18.00 2.86
N LYS A 235 1.50 17.08 3.76
CA LYS A 235 0.12 16.65 3.98
C LYS A 235 -0.78 17.82 4.36
N ASP A 236 -0.37 18.62 5.35
CA ASP A 236 -1.13 19.78 5.83
C ASP A 236 -1.30 20.85 4.73
N GLU A 237 -0.24 21.11 3.94
CA GLU A 237 -0.29 22.01 2.79
C GLU A 237 -1.29 21.51 1.73
N ILE A 238 -1.23 20.22 1.38
CA ILE A 238 -2.13 19.61 0.40
C ILE A 238 -3.56 19.59 0.93
N GLN A 239 -3.78 19.26 2.21
CA GLN A 239 -5.12 19.28 2.81
C GLN A 239 -5.71 20.70 2.81
N THR A 240 -4.90 21.71 3.11
CA THR A 240 -5.32 23.13 3.05
C THR A 240 -5.71 23.53 1.63
N LEU A 241 -4.95 23.10 0.62
CA LEU A 241 -5.24 23.37 -0.79
C LEU A 241 -6.53 22.70 -1.26
N LEU A 242 -6.79 21.48 -0.79
CA LEU A 242 -7.93 20.66 -1.21
C LEU A 242 -9.22 20.93 -0.43
N GLY A 243 -9.12 21.49 0.77
CA GLY A 243 -10.25 21.74 1.67
C GLY A 243 -10.96 20.45 2.10
N ASP A 244 -12.25 20.58 2.47
CA ASP A 244 -13.06 19.48 2.99
C ASP A 244 -13.60 18.53 1.91
N LYS A 245 -13.31 18.80 0.64
CA LYS A 245 -13.75 17.96 -0.50
C LYS A 245 -13.01 16.63 -0.57
N TYR A 246 -11.77 16.63 -0.10
CA TYR A 246 -10.87 15.50 -0.15
C TYR A 246 -10.25 15.22 1.21
N LYS A 247 -9.88 13.96 1.44
CA LYS A 247 -9.07 13.53 2.58
C LYS A 247 -7.65 13.25 2.10
N VAL A 248 -6.67 13.78 2.82
CA VAL A 248 -5.25 13.52 2.59
C VAL A 248 -4.74 12.63 3.70
N LEU A 249 -4.38 11.40 3.36
CA LEU A 249 -4.00 10.36 4.30
C LEU A 249 -2.49 10.08 4.19
N ASP A 250 -1.80 10.09 5.31
CA ASP A 250 -0.45 9.53 5.40
C ASP A 250 -0.49 7.99 5.53
N ARG A 251 0.67 7.35 5.58
CA ARG A 251 0.77 5.89 5.70
C ARG A 251 0.13 5.34 6.97
N TYR A 252 0.16 6.08 8.08
CA TYR A 252 -0.44 5.63 9.34
C TYR A 252 -1.96 5.62 9.25
N GLU A 253 -2.54 6.69 8.71
CA GLU A 253 -3.98 6.82 8.55
C GLU A 253 -4.55 5.84 7.52
N GLN A 254 -3.83 5.56 6.42
CA GLN A 254 -4.21 4.56 5.44
C GLN A 254 -4.36 3.15 6.06
N GLN A 255 -3.55 2.85 7.06
CA GLN A 255 -3.67 1.57 7.78
C GLN A 255 -4.77 1.59 8.83
N ALA A 256 -4.99 2.71 9.52
CA ALA A 256 -6.03 2.84 10.53
C ALA A 256 -7.44 2.68 9.96
N ASP A 257 -7.71 3.23 8.76
CA ASP A 257 -8.99 3.05 8.05
C ASP A 257 -9.27 1.60 7.64
N THR A 258 -8.26 0.74 7.67
CA THR A 258 -8.40 -0.68 7.34
C THR A 258 -8.90 -1.51 8.52
N PHE A 259 -8.80 -1.01 9.75
CA PHE A 259 -9.21 -1.69 10.97
C PHE A 259 -10.62 -1.31 11.46
N ASN A 260 -11.30 -0.39 10.79
CA ASN A 260 -12.69 0.00 11.05
C ASN A 260 -13.63 -0.55 9.96
#